data_95c952895a001b837c5f761af4346c0b
#
_entry.id   95c952895a001b837c5f761af4346c0b
#
_cell.length_a   1.000
_cell.length_b   1.000
_cell.length_c   1.000
_cell.angle_alpha   90.00
_cell.angle_beta   90.00
_cell.angle_gamma   90.00
#
_symmetry.space_group_name_H-M   'P 1'
#
loop_
_entity.id
_entity.type
_entity.pdbx_description
1 polymer ?
#
loop_
_entity_poly.entity_id
_entity_poly.type
_entity_poly.pdbx_seq_one_letter_code
_entity_poly.pdbx_strand_id
1 'polypeptide(L)'
;MKMTKKITALLLALVMALSLSTMAFATNSNATPRTAVASIDGVSSITVGGSTAYYEKDGTADQIYIRALVTGGTEQGLKTAAVVLNLTDSTVTVSGDINFSGSGTTIRTATVDLFNKAYNVTISTTSGTTTYKLAAGLPSGAVAIASNDPLRISGLRVGSVNATISGTNVQNPYMGDTALAGNNGWTFISYSVNAAASSTIENRSQVLTSIKIPRNTTASGGCLGSSTIVGNNNFQDATLNLNTPSPFMNVSKGNETRKYFVFVTDPNSFKVNYGIDFTEAKASTYCTGTVETAVNTLNSRAKEYFGETNGHAYGEIVVNSGETAMDIMRKFAVEYGYSSEVPEGCTYMATLNGIGEFTFGDMSGWMYTTRPEWNADGTADYLNKWFTPPVGAASYTLTAGDTICWFI
;
A
#
# COMPACT_ATOMS: atom_id res chain seq x y z
N MET A 1 5.36 -19.99 34.13
CA MET A 1 5.75 -20.02 32.71
C MET A 1 4.59 -19.80 31.70
N LYS A 2 3.31 -19.94 32.06
CA LYS A 2 2.17 -19.63 31.16
C LYS A 2 1.77 -18.13 31.09
N MET A 3 2.16 -17.33 32.07
CA MET A 3 1.81 -15.90 32.16
C MET A 3 2.69 -15.01 31.29
N THR A 4 3.97 -15.32 31.17
CA THR A 4 4.94 -14.57 30.38
C THR A 4 4.64 -14.61 28.87
N LYS A 5 4.19 -15.75 28.34
CA LYS A 5 3.84 -15.88 26.92
C LYS A 5 2.60 -15.04 26.51
N LYS A 6 1.64 -14.85 27.43
CA LYS A 6 0.46 -14.02 27.19
C LYS A 6 0.80 -12.52 27.21
N ILE A 7 1.74 -12.13 28.07
CA ILE A 7 2.21 -10.74 28.15
C ILE A 7 3.03 -10.38 26.92
N THR A 8 3.87 -11.29 26.42
CA THR A 8 4.66 -11.05 25.19
C THR A 8 3.76 -10.95 23.94
N ALA A 9 2.73 -11.80 23.84
CA ALA A 9 1.78 -11.70 22.73
C ALA A 9 0.93 -10.42 22.79
N LEU A 10 0.56 -9.96 23.99
CA LEU A 10 -0.18 -8.73 24.19
C LEU A 10 0.69 -7.49 23.91
N LEU A 11 1.99 -7.53 24.29
CA LEU A 11 2.95 -6.48 23.96
C LEU A 11 3.22 -6.41 22.45
N LEU A 12 3.34 -7.55 21.78
CA LEU A 12 3.55 -7.62 20.34
C LEU A 12 2.33 -7.10 19.58
N ALA A 13 1.11 -7.44 20.03
CA ALA A 13 -0.14 -6.90 19.47
C ALA A 13 -0.27 -5.39 19.75
N LEU A 14 0.18 -4.91 20.91
CA LEU A 14 0.16 -3.49 21.26
C LEU A 14 1.22 -2.70 20.47
N VAL A 15 2.39 -3.27 20.24
CA VAL A 15 3.44 -2.65 19.40
C VAL A 15 3.00 -2.61 17.93
N MET A 16 2.35 -3.65 17.43
CA MET A 16 1.75 -3.61 16.09
C MET A 16 0.58 -2.64 16.00
N ALA A 17 -0.23 -2.48 17.05
CA ALA A 17 -1.32 -1.49 17.08
C ALA A 17 -0.81 -0.05 17.25
N LEU A 18 0.31 0.16 17.95
CA LEU A 18 0.93 1.47 18.13
C LEU A 18 1.77 1.91 16.92
N SER A 19 2.36 0.97 16.18
CA SER A 19 3.05 1.29 14.91
C SER A 19 2.06 1.73 13.81
N LEU A 20 0.79 1.36 13.92
CA LEU A 20 -0.29 1.82 13.03
C LEU A 20 -0.80 3.23 13.36
N SER A 21 -0.48 3.78 14.54
CA SER A 21 -1.06 5.06 15.01
C SER A 21 -0.20 6.29 14.74
N THR A 22 1.01 6.13 14.21
CA THR A 22 1.91 7.26 13.91
C THR A 22 2.30 7.35 12.43
N MET A 23 1.42 6.96 11.52
CA MET A 23 1.61 7.37 10.13
C MET A 23 1.43 8.88 10.02
N ALA A 24 2.50 9.61 10.35
CA ALA A 24 2.65 10.97 9.88
C ALA A 24 2.56 10.91 8.35
N PHE A 25 1.62 11.65 7.80
CA PHE A 25 1.40 11.75 6.36
C PHE A 25 2.73 12.07 5.67
N ALA A 26 3.33 11.07 5.01
CA ALA A 26 4.40 11.34 4.10
C ALA A 26 3.80 12.17 2.96
N THR A 27 4.08 13.45 2.99
CA THR A 27 3.77 14.32 1.86
C THR A 27 4.63 13.86 0.70
N ASN A 28 4.00 13.32 -0.33
CA ASN A 28 4.69 12.99 -1.55
C ASN A 28 5.18 14.28 -2.23
N SER A 29 6.44 14.36 -2.49
CA SER A 29 7.07 15.53 -3.09
C SER A 29 7.06 15.56 -4.61
N ASN A 30 6.69 14.46 -5.25
CA ASN A 30 6.26 14.53 -6.65
C ASN A 30 4.85 15.11 -6.76
N ALA A 31 4.09 15.17 -5.66
CA ALA A 31 2.94 16.04 -5.58
C ALA A 31 3.48 17.45 -5.32
N THR A 32 3.31 18.35 -6.26
CA THR A 32 3.45 19.77 -6.04
C THR A 32 2.80 20.12 -4.71
N PRO A 33 3.44 20.97 -3.86
CA PRO A 33 2.91 21.31 -2.56
C PRO A 33 1.46 21.71 -2.69
N ARG A 34 0.58 20.99 -2.00
CA ARG A 34 -0.83 21.36 -1.98
C ARG A 34 -1.02 22.47 -0.99
N THR A 35 -1.76 23.46 -1.44
CA THR A 35 -2.18 24.56 -0.58
C THR A 35 -3.62 24.33 -0.15
N ALA A 36 -3.86 24.44 1.15
CA ALA A 36 -5.21 24.44 1.67
C ALA A 36 -5.98 25.65 1.11
N VAL A 37 -7.20 25.40 0.66
CA VAL A 37 -8.14 26.44 0.22
C VAL A 37 -9.22 26.56 1.29
N ALA A 38 -9.40 27.74 1.84
CA ALA A 38 -10.29 27.95 2.98
C ALA A 38 -11.77 27.73 2.63
N SER A 39 -12.17 28.11 1.40
CA SER A 39 -13.55 27.99 0.94
C SER A 39 -13.59 27.92 -0.59
N ILE A 40 -14.69 27.43 -1.12
CA ILE A 40 -15.00 27.51 -2.55
C ILE A 40 -16.26 28.34 -2.76
N ASP A 41 -16.27 29.11 -3.84
CA ASP A 41 -17.37 30.04 -4.11
C ASP A 41 -18.71 29.32 -4.29
N GLY A 42 -19.76 29.88 -3.74
CA GLY A 42 -21.10 29.33 -3.80
C GLY A 42 -21.40 28.16 -2.85
N VAL A 43 -20.44 27.73 -2.02
CA VAL A 43 -20.62 26.59 -1.12
C VAL A 43 -20.34 26.96 0.33
N SER A 44 -21.30 26.66 1.19
CA SER A 44 -21.16 26.85 2.64
C SER A 44 -20.53 25.62 3.33
N SER A 45 -20.84 24.41 2.89
CA SER A 45 -20.20 23.19 3.35
C SER A 45 -20.44 22.01 2.42
N ILE A 46 -19.55 21.02 2.48
CA ILE A 46 -19.72 19.73 1.81
C ILE A 46 -19.46 18.64 2.83
N THR A 47 -20.31 17.61 2.83
CA THR A 47 -20.06 16.38 3.59
C THR A 47 -20.08 15.17 2.66
N VAL A 48 -19.26 14.18 2.97
CA VAL A 48 -19.17 12.90 2.28
C VAL A 48 -19.20 11.79 3.32
N GLY A 49 -20.19 10.91 3.25
CA GLY A 49 -20.38 9.85 4.24
C GLY A 49 -20.48 10.40 5.67
N GLY A 50 -21.03 11.61 5.86
CA GLY A 50 -21.13 12.29 7.13
C GLY A 50 -19.86 13.03 7.59
N SER A 51 -18.73 12.88 6.90
CA SER A 51 -17.48 13.59 7.21
C SER A 51 -17.40 14.91 6.45
N THR A 52 -16.99 15.99 7.12
CA THR A 52 -16.81 17.29 6.47
C THR A 52 -15.66 17.25 5.48
N ALA A 53 -15.92 17.73 4.28
CA ALA A 53 -14.89 17.89 3.25
C ALA A 53 -14.01 19.13 3.54
N TYR A 54 -12.79 19.06 3.06
CA TYR A 54 -11.84 20.16 3.02
C TYR A 54 -11.37 20.38 1.57
N TYR A 55 -10.73 21.49 1.32
CA TYR A 55 -10.37 21.90 -0.04
C TYR A 55 -8.86 22.07 -0.16
N GLU A 56 -8.30 21.56 -1.23
CA GLU A 56 -6.88 21.68 -1.53
C GLU A 56 -6.68 22.05 -3.01
N LYS A 57 -5.75 22.95 -3.27
CA LYS A 57 -5.31 23.28 -4.62
C LYS A 57 -4.03 22.52 -4.94
N ASP A 58 -3.98 21.88 -6.10
CA ASP A 58 -2.75 21.32 -6.66
C ASP A 58 -1.86 22.47 -7.13
N GLY A 59 -0.60 22.47 -6.75
CA GLY A 59 0.31 23.57 -7.05
C GLY A 59 0.74 23.67 -8.52
N THR A 60 0.60 22.62 -9.34
CA THR A 60 0.96 22.63 -10.78
C THR A 60 -0.24 22.78 -11.70
N ALA A 61 -1.33 22.09 -11.39
CA ALA A 61 -2.57 22.26 -12.10
C ALA A 61 -3.43 23.20 -11.29
N ASP A 62 -4.05 24.17 -11.93
CA ASP A 62 -4.96 25.13 -11.27
C ASP A 62 -6.26 24.43 -10.79
N GLN A 63 -6.13 23.16 -10.39
CA GLN A 63 -7.20 22.26 -10.02
C GLN A 63 -7.40 22.27 -8.51
N ILE A 64 -8.61 22.58 -8.09
CA ILE A 64 -9.04 22.48 -6.69
C ILE A 64 -9.73 21.14 -6.47
N TYR A 65 -9.33 20.45 -5.42
CA TYR A 65 -9.91 19.19 -4.96
C TYR A 65 -10.81 19.43 -3.75
N ILE A 66 -11.99 18.85 -3.81
CA ILE A 66 -12.89 18.66 -2.65
C ILE A 66 -12.61 17.29 -2.10
N ARG A 67 -12.17 17.25 -0.85
CA ARG A 67 -11.67 16.02 -0.22
C ARG A 67 -12.38 15.72 1.09
N ALA A 68 -12.68 14.44 1.31
CA ALA A 68 -13.17 13.99 2.59
C ALA A 68 -12.44 12.71 3.05
N LEU A 69 -12.06 12.67 4.31
CA LEU A 69 -11.64 11.45 5.00
C LEU A 69 -12.82 10.94 5.82
N VAL A 70 -13.42 9.84 5.37
CA VAL A 70 -14.62 9.28 6.00
C VAL A 70 -14.21 8.45 7.22
N THR A 71 -14.24 9.08 8.39
CA THR A 71 -13.86 8.46 9.66
C THR A 71 -14.83 7.33 10.01
N GLY A 72 -14.29 6.15 10.36
CA GLY A 72 -15.08 4.95 10.64
C GLY A 72 -15.76 4.34 9.41
N GLY A 73 -15.45 4.86 8.21
CA GLY A 73 -15.97 4.35 6.96
C GLY A 73 -15.41 2.98 6.58
N THR A 74 -16.04 2.37 5.59
CA THR A 74 -15.64 1.10 4.99
C THR A 74 -15.51 1.26 3.48
N GLU A 75 -14.86 0.33 2.81
CA GLU A 75 -14.86 0.27 1.34
C GLU A 75 -16.27 0.34 0.78
N GLN A 76 -17.18 -0.46 1.34
CA GLN A 76 -18.58 -0.47 0.91
C GLN A 76 -19.26 0.88 1.15
N GLY A 77 -18.93 1.56 2.24
CA GLY A 77 -19.42 2.91 2.53
C GLY A 77 -18.95 3.93 1.50
N LEU A 78 -17.71 3.81 0.98
CA LEU A 78 -17.23 4.66 -0.11
C LEU A 78 -17.91 4.34 -1.44
N LYS A 79 -18.26 3.07 -1.71
CA LYS A 79 -19.00 2.68 -2.93
C LYS A 79 -20.43 3.23 -2.97
N THR A 80 -20.97 3.60 -1.84
CA THR A 80 -22.33 4.16 -1.69
C THR A 80 -22.31 5.43 -0.85
N ALA A 81 -21.30 6.28 -1.04
CA ALA A 81 -21.12 7.47 -0.22
C ALA A 81 -22.23 8.50 -0.47
N ALA A 82 -22.86 8.93 0.61
CA ALA A 82 -23.77 10.07 0.56
C ALA A 82 -22.97 11.36 0.48
N VAL A 83 -23.20 12.15 -0.54
CA VAL A 83 -22.61 13.48 -0.74
C VAL A 83 -23.68 14.54 -0.52
N VAL A 84 -23.42 15.49 0.38
CA VAL A 84 -24.32 16.61 0.62
C VAL A 84 -23.54 17.91 0.43
N LEU A 85 -24.00 18.75 -0.48
CA LEU A 85 -23.51 20.11 -0.69
C LEU A 85 -24.53 21.09 -0.11
N ASN A 86 -24.10 21.94 0.79
CA ASN A 86 -24.85 23.09 1.26
C ASN A 86 -24.34 24.32 0.51
N LEU A 87 -25.21 24.93 -0.29
CA LEU A 87 -24.91 26.10 -1.10
C LEU A 87 -25.20 27.38 -0.34
N THR A 88 -24.56 28.48 -0.73
CA THR A 88 -24.78 29.79 -0.13
C THR A 88 -26.16 30.35 -0.44
N ASP A 89 -26.70 30.04 -1.63
CA ASP A 89 -28.04 30.40 -2.04
C ASP A 89 -28.58 29.43 -3.12
N SER A 90 -29.88 29.56 -3.45
CA SER A 90 -30.56 28.67 -4.39
C SER A 90 -30.27 28.95 -5.86
N THR A 91 -29.61 30.06 -6.18
CA THR A 91 -29.25 30.44 -7.57
C THR A 91 -27.94 29.74 -7.99
N VAL A 92 -27.16 29.25 -7.04
CA VAL A 92 -25.96 28.45 -7.31
C VAL A 92 -26.36 27.15 -7.98
N THR A 93 -25.77 26.90 -9.16
CA THR A 93 -26.01 25.67 -9.89
C THR A 93 -24.85 24.69 -9.74
N VAL A 94 -25.20 23.40 -9.69
CA VAL A 94 -24.22 22.31 -9.60
C VAL A 94 -24.46 21.33 -10.73
N SER A 95 -23.39 20.97 -11.43
CA SER A 95 -23.39 20.03 -12.56
C SER A 95 -22.09 19.20 -12.57
N GLY A 96 -21.89 18.38 -13.57
CA GLY A 96 -20.67 17.57 -13.75
C GLY A 96 -20.97 16.09 -13.86
N ASP A 97 -20.03 15.26 -13.38
CA ASP A 97 -20.13 13.79 -13.50
C ASP A 97 -21.12 13.17 -12.51
N ILE A 98 -21.60 13.96 -11.53
CA ILE A 98 -22.50 13.51 -10.46
C ILE A 98 -23.87 14.13 -10.67
N ASN A 99 -24.91 13.29 -10.66
CA ASN A 99 -26.29 13.75 -10.71
C ASN A 99 -26.77 14.09 -9.30
N PHE A 100 -26.77 15.37 -8.96
CA PHE A 100 -27.31 15.86 -7.70
C PHE A 100 -28.80 16.09 -7.77
N SER A 101 -29.52 15.66 -6.74
CA SER A 101 -30.90 16.05 -6.48
C SER A 101 -30.99 17.37 -5.71
N GLY A 102 -32.18 17.99 -5.67
CA GLY A 102 -32.41 19.24 -4.95
C GLY A 102 -32.19 20.51 -5.80
N SER A 103 -32.37 20.46 -7.12
CA SER A 103 -32.31 21.63 -7.98
C SER A 103 -33.28 22.74 -7.49
N GLY A 104 -32.79 24.00 -7.49
CA GLY A 104 -33.56 25.15 -6.98
C GLY A 104 -33.60 25.30 -5.46
N THR A 105 -32.89 24.48 -4.71
CA THR A 105 -32.74 24.62 -3.25
C THR A 105 -31.29 24.92 -2.87
N THR A 106 -31.01 25.20 -1.64
CA THR A 106 -29.64 25.38 -1.11
C THR A 106 -28.96 24.07 -0.74
N ILE A 107 -29.64 22.94 -0.88
CA ILE A 107 -29.08 21.61 -0.55
C ILE A 107 -29.09 20.76 -1.81
N ARG A 108 -27.94 20.18 -2.12
CA ARG A 108 -27.74 19.17 -3.18
C ARG A 108 -27.30 17.87 -2.56
N THR A 109 -27.92 16.77 -2.96
CA THR A 109 -27.58 15.44 -2.46
C THR A 109 -27.38 14.46 -3.58
N ALA A 110 -26.42 13.54 -3.40
CA ALA A 110 -26.17 12.42 -4.30
C ALA A 110 -25.66 11.21 -3.52
N THR A 111 -25.83 10.03 -4.09
CA THR A 111 -25.15 8.81 -3.65
C THR A 111 -24.16 8.42 -4.75
N VAL A 112 -22.89 8.31 -4.42
CA VAL A 112 -21.80 8.19 -5.40
C VAL A 112 -20.84 7.08 -4.98
N ASP A 113 -20.34 6.32 -5.96
CA ASP A 113 -19.23 5.40 -5.75
C ASP A 113 -17.90 6.17 -5.80
N LEU A 114 -17.39 6.53 -4.63
CA LEU A 114 -16.11 7.23 -4.46
C LEU A 114 -14.95 6.28 -4.13
N PHE A 115 -15.18 4.99 -4.16
CA PHE A 115 -14.10 4.03 -3.92
C PHE A 115 -13.09 4.05 -5.07
N ASN A 116 -11.90 4.57 -4.80
CA ASN A 116 -10.82 4.76 -5.78
C ASN A 116 -11.24 5.56 -7.03
N LYS A 117 -12.20 6.48 -6.86
CA LYS A 117 -12.71 7.32 -7.94
C LYS A 117 -12.75 8.79 -7.54
N ALA A 118 -12.60 9.64 -8.51
CA ALA A 118 -12.86 11.08 -8.40
C ALA A 118 -13.78 11.55 -9.52
N TYR A 119 -14.60 12.56 -9.23
CA TYR A 119 -15.60 13.07 -10.13
C TYR A 119 -15.47 14.58 -10.29
N ASN A 120 -15.72 15.08 -11.47
CA ASN A 120 -15.83 16.51 -11.70
C ASN A 120 -17.17 17.02 -11.16
N VAL A 121 -17.10 18.07 -10.35
CA VAL A 121 -18.25 18.80 -9.84
C VAL A 121 -18.06 20.26 -10.27
N THR A 122 -18.95 20.75 -11.11
CA THR A 122 -18.91 22.12 -11.63
C THR A 122 -19.92 22.96 -10.85
N ILE A 123 -19.45 24.04 -10.24
CA ILE A 123 -20.26 24.98 -9.48
C ILE A 123 -20.25 26.31 -10.22
N SER A 124 -21.44 26.81 -10.52
CA SER A 124 -21.63 28.11 -11.17
C SER A 124 -22.35 29.07 -10.23
N THR A 125 -21.75 30.22 -10.05
CA THR A 125 -22.25 31.34 -9.26
C THR A 125 -22.38 32.59 -10.12
N THR A 126 -22.82 33.67 -9.56
CA THR A 126 -22.82 34.98 -10.24
C THR A 126 -21.41 35.48 -10.55
N SER A 127 -20.40 34.99 -9.80
CA SER A 127 -18.99 35.35 -9.98
C SER A 127 -18.29 34.55 -11.08
N GLY A 128 -18.86 33.42 -11.51
CA GLY A 128 -18.27 32.55 -12.53
C GLY A 128 -18.56 31.07 -12.34
N THR A 129 -17.89 30.25 -13.15
CA THR A 129 -18.02 28.79 -13.16
C THR A 129 -16.67 28.16 -12.91
N THR A 130 -16.60 27.26 -11.93
CA THR A 130 -15.38 26.52 -11.57
C THR A 130 -15.67 25.03 -11.46
N THR A 131 -14.78 24.23 -12.01
CA THR A 131 -14.84 22.76 -11.90
C THR A 131 -13.86 22.27 -10.84
N TYR A 132 -14.38 21.53 -9.92
CA TYR A 132 -13.67 20.89 -8.81
C TYR A 132 -13.60 19.40 -9.02
N LYS A 133 -12.61 18.74 -8.41
CA LYS A 133 -12.57 17.27 -8.32
C LYS A 133 -12.98 16.82 -6.94
N LEU A 134 -14.09 16.09 -6.85
CA LEU A 134 -14.56 15.46 -5.61
C LEU A 134 -13.95 14.07 -5.48
N ALA A 135 -13.28 13.82 -4.37
CA ALA A 135 -12.75 12.52 -4.01
C ALA A 135 -12.89 12.26 -2.50
N ALA A 136 -12.98 11.01 -2.12
CA ALA A 136 -13.00 10.63 -0.73
C ALA A 136 -12.13 9.42 -0.48
N GLY A 137 -11.62 9.30 0.73
CA GLY A 137 -10.86 8.17 1.21
C GLY A 137 -11.19 7.85 2.65
N LEU A 138 -10.56 6.82 3.16
CA LEU A 138 -10.58 6.49 4.59
C LEU A 138 -9.32 7.06 5.24
N PRO A 139 -9.34 7.39 6.54
CA PRO A 139 -8.10 7.67 7.26
C PRO A 139 -7.09 6.53 7.07
N SER A 140 -5.80 6.85 7.01
CA SER A 140 -4.76 5.83 6.93
C SER A 140 -4.85 4.86 8.11
N GLY A 141 -4.57 3.59 7.86
CA GLY A 141 -4.61 2.54 8.88
C GLY A 141 -5.48 1.36 8.50
N ALA A 142 -5.75 0.50 9.47
CA ALA A 142 -6.52 -0.72 9.25
C ALA A 142 -7.94 -0.44 8.77
N VAL A 143 -8.37 -1.16 7.76
CA VAL A 143 -9.71 -1.10 7.18
C VAL A 143 -10.46 -2.39 7.50
N ALA A 144 -11.60 -2.26 8.13
CA ALA A 144 -12.48 -3.40 8.35
C ALA A 144 -13.12 -3.84 7.02
N ILE A 145 -12.87 -5.08 6.65
CA ILE A 145 -13.59 -5.71 5.53
C ILE A 145 -14.91 -6.22 6.07
N ALA A 146 -16.01 -5.71 5.54
CA ALA A 146 -17.35 -6.12 5.98
C ALA A 146 -17.53 -7.65 5.87
N SER A 147 -18.20 -8.25 6.85
CA SER A 147 -18.40 -9.70 6.88
C SER A 147 -19.24 -10.22 5.71
N ASN A 148 -20.11 -9.38 5.17
CA ASN A 148 -20.98 -9.67 4.03
C ASN A 148 -20.41 -9.19 2.69
N ASP A 149 -19.17 -8.67 2.67
CA ASP A 149 -18.53 -8.23 1.44
C ASP A 149 -18.39 -9.40 0.46
N PRO A 150 -18.93 -9.28 -0.77
CA PRO A 150 -18.96 -10.39 -1.73
C PRO A 150 -17.57 -10.81 -2.23
N LEU A 151 -16.54 -9.98 -2.03
CA LEU A 151 -15.15 -10.28 -2.43
C LEU A 151 -14.26 -10.61 -1.23
N ARG A 152 -14.85 -10.72 -0.02
CA ARG A 152 -14.09 -11.07 1.17
C ARG A 152 -13.67 -12.52 1.15
N ILE A 153 -12.37 -12.80 1.30
CA ILE A 153 -11.92 -14.12 1.72
C ILE A 153 -12.44 -14.34 3.14
N SER A 154 -13.28 -15.35 3.34
CA SER A 154 -13.87 -15.65 4.65
C SER A 154 -13.02 -16.59 5.49
N GLY A 155 -12.01 -17.21 4.90
CA GLY A 155 -11.02 -18.01 5.60
C GLY A 155 -9.91 -18.49 4.68
N LEU A 156 -8.72 -18.62 5.25
CA LEU A 156 -7.59 -19.35 4.69
C LEU A 156 -6.93 -20.09 5.84
N ARG A 157 -6.49 -21.30 5.60
CA ARG A 157 -5.77 -22.14 6.59
C ARG A 157 -4.51 -22.70 5.96
N VAL A 158 -3.46 -22.73 6.76
CA VAL A 158 -2.27 -23.51 6.50
C VAL A 158 -2.20 -24.59 7.57
N GLY A 159 -2.47 -25.82 7.19
CA GLY A 159 -2.76 -26.88 8.16
C GLY A 159 -4.03 -26.55 8.97
N SER A 160 -3.93 -26.52 10.29
CA SER A 160 -5.06 -26.23 11.21
C SER A 160 -5.19 -24.73 11.57
N VAL A 161 -4.24 -23.89 11.19
CA VAL A 161 -4.16 -22.49 11.66
C VAL A 161 -4.92 -21.57 10.70
N ASN A 162 -5.87 -20.81 11.24
CA ASN A 162 -6.60 -19.81 10.48
C ASN A 162 -5.74 -18.56 10.24
N ALA A 163 -5.81 -18.03 9.03
CA ALA A 163 -5.19 -16.74 8.69
C ALA A 163 -5.99 -15.56 9.24
N THR A 164 -5.30 -14.46 9.47
CA THR A 164 -5.88 -13.13 9.65
C THR A 164 -6.02 -12.46 8.29
N ILE A 165 -7.19 -11.92 8.00
CA ILE A 165 -7.50 -11.22 6.76
C ILE A 165 -7.75 -9.77 7.07
N SER A 166 -6.96 -8.88 6.49
CA SER A 166 -7.00 -7.45 6.76
C SER A 166 -7.01 -6.61 5.49
N GLY A 167 -7.56 -5.41 5.60
CA GLY A 167 -7.38 -4.35 4.63
C GLY A 167 -6.65 -3.20 5.32
N THR A 168 -5.73 -2.58 4.62
CA THR A 168 -5.02 -1.39 5.07
C THR A 168 -5.24 -0.29 4.07
N ASN A 169 -5.73 0.86 4.54
CA ASN A 169 -5.85 2.04 3.71
C ASN A 169 -4.47 2.71 3.62
N VAL A 170 -3.96 2.76 2.43
CA VAL A 170 -2.70 3.42 2.14
C VAL A 170 -3.01 4.68 1.34
N GLN A 171 -2.59 5.83 1.85
CA GLN A 171 -2.71 7.07 1.10
C GLN A 171 -1.77 6.99 -0.11
N ASN A 172 -2.34 7.04 -1.30
CA ASN A 172 -1.53 7.06 -2.51
C ASN A 172 -0.69 8.35 -2.55
N PRO A 173 0.63 8.25 -2.48
CA PRO A 173 1.51 9.40 -2.56
C PRO A 173 1.51 10.06 -3.94
N TYR A 174 1.09 9.37 -4.99
CA TYR A 174 1.13 9.82 -6.38
C TYR A 174 -0.19 10.43 -6.86
N MET A 175 -0.80 11.26 -6.05
CA MET A 175 -2.00 11.97 -6.47
C MET A 175 -1.71 12.85 -7.67
N GLY A 176 -2.44 12.59 -8.75
CA GLY A 176 -2.26 13.28 -10.02
C GLY A 176 -1.38 12.54 -11.02
N ASP A 177 -0.77 11.40 -10.65
CA ASP A 177 -0.08 10.56 -11.62
C ASP A 177 -1.09 9.85 -12.52
N THR A 178 -1.03 10.15 -13.82
CA THR A 178 -1.87 9.54 -14.84
C THR A 178 -1.58 8.07 -15.08
N ALA A 179 -0.40 7.58 -14.66
CA ALA A 179 -0.04 6.15 -14.71
C ALA A 179 -0.88 5.30 -13.74
N LEU A 180 -1.41 5.92 -12.69
CA LEU A 180 -2.37 5.32 -11.77
C LEU A 180 -3.80 5.73 -12.07
N ALA A 181 -4.11 6.02 -13.33
CA ALA A 181 -5.38 6.58 -13.81
C ALA A 181 -6.64 5.80 -13.40
N GLY A 182 -6.52 4.54 -12.97
CA GLY A 182 -7.62 3.78 -12.36
C GLY A 182 -7.94 4.18 -10.92
N ASN A 183 -7.02 4.85 -10.22
CA ASN A 183 -7.14 5.13 -8.79
C ASN A 183 -7.37 6.61 -8.47
N ASN A 184 -7.39 7.49 -9.43
CA ASN A 184 -7.49 8.94 -9.22
C ASN A 184 -6.73 9.47 -7.97
N GLY A 185 -5.73 8.72 -7.58
CA GLY A 185 -4.65 9.16 -6.77
C GLY A 185 -4.86 9.37 -5.27
N TRP A 186 -5.95 8.86 -4.64
CA TRP A 186 -6.17 9.34 -3.28
C TRP A 186 -5.85 8.40 -2.16
N THR A 187 -6.47 7.26 -2.22
CA THR A 187 -6.26 6.18 -1.28
C THR A 187 -6.53 4.89 -2.01
N PHE A 188 -5.75 3.89 -1.76
CA PHE A 188 -6.11 2.56 -2.16
C PHE A 188 -6.02 1.63 -0.95
N ILE A 189 -6.88 0.63 -0.94
CA ILE A 189 -6.88 -0.36 0.12
C ILE A 189 -6.03 -1.53 -0.35
N SER A 190 -4.95 -1.79 0.38
CA SER A 190 -4.17 -3.01 0.24
C SER A 190 -4.82 -4.11 1.07
N TYR A 191 -5.02 -5.27 0.48
CA TYR A 191 -5.59 -6.42 1.17
C TYR A 191 -4.51 -7.46 1.40
N SER A 192 -4.50 -8.03 2.60
CA SER A 192 -3.54 -9.07 2.96
C SER A 192 -4.20 -10.23 3.69
N VAL A 193 -3.62 -11.40 3.50
CA VAL A 193 -3.93 -12.62 4.19
C VAL A 193 -2.67 -13.06 4.91
N ASN A 194 -2.67 -13.00 6.24
CA ASN A 194 -1.53 -13.38 7.08
C ASN A 194 -1.84 -14.68 7.78
N ALA A 195 -1.15 -15.74 7.44
CA ALA A 195 -1.28 -17.07 8.03
C ALA A 195 0.00 -17.46 8.77
N ALA A 196 -0.14 -18.23 9.85
CA ALA A 196 0.96 -18.97 10.45
C ALA A 196 0.81 -20.45 10.08
N ALA A 197 1.87 -21.09 9.59
CA ALA A 197 1.87 -22.52 9.40
C ALA A 197 1.96 -23.25 10.74
N SER A 198 1.30 -24.40 10.86
CA SER A 198 1.38 -25.25 12.06
C SER A 198 2.65 -26.11 12.10
N SER A 199 3.33 -26.23 10.97
CA SER A 199 4.58 -26.98 10.79
C SER A 199 5.46 -26.28 9.75
N THR A 200 6.71 -26.70 9.67
CA THR A 200 7.67 -26.24 8.67
C THR A 200 7.10 -26.39 7.26
N ILE A 201 7.28 -25.34 6.45
CA ILE A 201 6.97 -25.36 5.03
C ILE A 201 8.23 -25.80 4.27
N GLU A 202 8.31 -27.10 3.96
CA GLU A 202 9.47 -27.66 3.26
C GLU A 202 9.59 -27.16 1.83
N ASN A 203 8.47 -26.83 1.19
CA ASN A 203 8.44 -26.36 -0.19
C ASN A 203 7.49 -25.17 -0.34
N ARG A 204 8.03 -23.97 -0.41
CA ARG A 204 7.24 -22.74 -0.57
C ARG A 204 6.60 -22.60 -1.95
N SER A 205 7.01 -23.40 -2.94
CA SER A 205 6.32 -23.44 -4.24
C SER A 205 5.05 -24.30 -4.22
N GLN A 206 4.81 -25.07 -3.15
CA GLN A 206 3.69 -26.02 -3.02
C GLN A 206 3.12 -26.02 -1.60
N VAL A 207 2.71 -24.86 -1.10
CA VAL A 207 2.14 -24.73 0.24
C VAL A 207 0.68 -25.19 0.22
N LEU A 208 0.39 -26.29 0.90
CA LEU A 208 -0.97 -26.83 1.02
C LEU A 208 -1.81 -25.93 1.93
N THR A 209 -2.92 -25.49 1.42
CA THR A 209 -3.84 -24.58 2.10
C THR A 209 -5.28 -25.01 1.88
N SER A 210 -6.19 -24.51 2.72
CA SER A 210 -7.62 -24.57 2.47
C SER A 210 -8.18 -23.14 2.46
N ILE A 211 -8.86 -22.78 1.39
CA ILE A 211 -9.37 -21.42 1.15
C ILE A 211 -10.89 -21.44 1.17
N LYS A 212 -11.48 -20.47 1.86
CA LYS A 212 -12.93 -20.26 1.92
C LYS A 212 -13.27 -18.89 1.37
N ILE A 213 -13.98 -18.86 0.24
CA ILE A 213 -14.46 -17.64 -0.40
C ILE A 213 -15.98 -17.70 -0.59
N PRO A 214 -16.64 -16.56 -0.70
CA PRO A 214 -18.09 -16.49 -0.85
C PRO A 214 -18.60 -17.24 -2.09
N ARG A 215 -19.84 -17.70 -2.04
CA ARG A 215 -20.50 -18.35 -3.18
C ARG A 215 -20.57 -17.40 -4.38
N ASN A 216 -20.40 -17.93 -5.57
CA ASN A 216 -20.39 -17.20 -6.84
C ASN A 216 -19.24 -16.17 -6.94
N THR A 217 -18.13 -16.42 -6.25
CA THR A 217 -16.86 -15.74 -6.46
C THR A 217 -15.83 -16.71 -7.03
N THR A 218 -14.76 -16.19 -7.57
CA THR A 218 -13.66 -16.98 -8.11
C THR A 218 -12.36 -16.46 -7.57
N ALA A 219 -11.52 -17.33 -7.01
CA ALA A 219 -10.12 -16.99 -6.70
C ALA A 219 -9.19 -17.58 -7.76
N SER A 220 -8.25 -16.76 -8.26
CA SER A 220 -7.34 -17.17 -9.34
C SER A 220 -6.08 -16.31 -9.38
N GLY A 221 -5.09 -16.78 -10.13
CA GLY A 221 -3.88 -16.03 -10.47
C GLY A 221 -2.84 -15.95 -9.36
N GLY A 222 -1.71 -15.36 -9.67
CA GLY A 222 -0.60 -15.16 -8.74
C GLY A 222 -0.14 -16.45 -8.07
N CYS A 223 -0.24 -16.53 -6.76
CA CYS A 223 0.18 -17.70 -6.00
C CYS A 223 -0.68 -18.97 -6.22
N LEU A 224 -1.85 -18.86 -6.84
CA LEU A 224 -2.64 -20.01 -7.27
C LEU A 224 -2.18 -20.58 -8.61
N GLY A 225 -1.28 -19.91 -9.34
CA GLY A 225 -0.84 -20.32 -10.67
C GLY A 225 -2.00 -20.41 -11.65
N SER A 226 -2.11 -21.55 -12.35
CA SER A 226 -3.24 -21.85 -13.25
C SER A 226 -4.49 -22.37 -12.55
N SER A 227 -4.43 -22.58 -11.24
CA SER A 227 -5.57 -23.10 -10.47
C SER A 227 -6.63 -22.02 -10.27
N THR A 228 -7.88 -22.45 -10.29
CA THR A 228 -9.04 -21.60 -10.05
C THR A 228 -9.93 -22.24 -8.99
N ILE A 229 -10.30 -21.45 -7.96
CA ILE A 229 -11.21 -21.89 -6.91
C ILE A 229 -12.54 -21.19 -7.11
N VAL A 230 -13.61 -21.96 -7.24
CA VAL A 230 -14.97 -21.41 -7.33
C VAL A 230 -15.60 -21.45 -5.96
N GLY A 231 -15.99 -20.30 -5.45
CA GLY A 231 -16.52 -20.14 -4.11
C GLY A 231 -17.86 -20.84 -3.89
N ASN A 232 -17.94 -21.57 -2.80
CA ASN A 232 -19.16 -22.30 -2.36
C ASN A 232 -19.45 -22.11 -0.88
N ASN A 233 -18.79 -21.15 -0.20
CA ASN A 233 -18.84 -20.88 1.24
C ASN A 233 -18.22 -21.98 2.13
N ASN A 234 -17.54 -22.96 1.56
CA ASN A 234 -16.81 -23.97 2.31
C ASN A 234 -15.29 -23.83 2.06
N PHE A 235 -14.51 -24.43 2.96
CA PHE A 235 -13.07 -24.59 2.70
C PHE A 235 -12.85 -25.56 1.55
N GLN A 236 -11.98 -25.17 0.65
CA GLN A 236 -11.55 -25.94 -0.50
C GLN A 236 -10.03 -25.99 -0.50
N ASP A 237 -9.49 -27.17 -0.77
CA ASP A 237 -8.05 -27.37 -0.79
C ASP A 237 -7.43 -26.64 -2.00
N ALA A 238 -6.29 -26.05 -1.76
CA ALA A 238 -5.50 -25.33 -2.75
C ALA A 238 -4.01 -25.48 -2.45
N THR A 239 -3.22 -25.41 -3.50
CA THR A 239 -1.78 -25.31 -3.39
C THR A 239 -1.34 -23.92 -3.80
N LEU A 240 -0.62 -23.24 -2.91
CA LEU A 240 -0.09 -21.90 -3.17
C LEU A 240 1.39 -21.97 -3.51
N ASN A 241 1.78 -21.27 -4.55
CA ASN A 241 3.18 -21.00 -4.86
C ASN A 241 3.56 -19.64 -4.23
N LEU A 242 4.25 -19.66 -3.11
CA LEU A 242 4.73 -18.47 -2.42
C LEU A 242 6.13 -18.02 -2.87
N ASN A 243 6.76 -18.75 -3.78
CA ASN A 243 8.01 -18.34 -4.45
C ASN A 243 7.76 -17.44 -5.67
N THR A 244 6.50 -17.09 -5.95
CA THR A 244 6.22 -16.13 -7.03
C THR A 244 6.71 -14.74 -6.67
N PRO A 245 7.07 -13.93 -7.65
CA PRO A 245 7.48 -12.54 -7.45
C PRO A 245 6.53 -11.69 -6.60
N SER A 246 5.27 -12.03 -6.63
CA SER A 246 4.24 -11.33 -5.87
C SER A 246 3.19 -12.35 -5.44
N PRO A 247 3.27 -12.89 -4.20
CA PRO A 247 2.34 -13.92 -3.75
C PRO A 247 0.97 -13.29 -3.48
N PHE A 248 0.18 -13.12 -4.51
CA PHE A 248 -1.19 -12.63 -4.41
C PHE A 248 -2.18 -13.61 -5.01
N MET A 249 -3.45 -13.46 -4.67
CA MET A 249 -4.57 -14.05 -5.39
C MET A 249 -5.62 -12.98 -5.68
N ASN A 250 -6.28 -13.11 -6.81
CA ASN A 250 -7.44 -12.28 -7.16
C ASN A 250 -8.72 -12.99 -6.75
N VAL A 251 -9.61 -12.30 -6.07
CA VAL A 251 -10.98 -12.76 -5.81
C VAL A 251 -11.93 -11.90 -6.62
N SER A 252 -12.69 -12.53 -7.51
CA SER A 252 -13.54 -11.83 -8.49
C SER A 252 -15.00 -12.26 -8.38
N LYS A 253 -15.91 -11.31 -8.70
CA LYS A 253 -17.34 -11.55 -8.86
C LYS A 253 -17.87 -10.60 -9.94
N GLY A 254 -18.33 -11.15 -11.05
CA GLY A 254 -18.68 -10.33 -12.22
C GLY A 254 -17.48 -9.52 -12.68
N ASN A 255 -17.64 -8.21 -12.80
CA ASN A 255 -16.57 -7.30 -13.22
C ASN A 255 -15.75 -6.73 -12.06
N GLU A 256 -16.05 -7.11 -10.83
CA GLU A 256 -15.30 -6.66 -9.66
C GLU A 256 -14.21 -7.66 -9.31
N THR A 257 -13.02 -7.15 -9.00
CA THR A 257 -11.87 -7.95 -8.57
C THR A 257 -11.16 -7.26 -7.41
N ARG A 258 -10.76 -8.08 -6.42
CA ARG A 258 -9.95 -7.65 -5.30
C ARG A 258 -8.69 -8.50 -5.23
N LYS A 259 -7.54 -7.85 -5.13
CA LYS A 259 -6.25 -8.50 -4.97
C LYS A 259 -5.92 -8.65 -3.49
N TYR A 260 -5.58 -9.87 -3.07
CA TYR A 260 -5.09 -10.19 -1.74
C TYR A 260 -3.64 -10.65 -1.81
N PHE A 261 -2.77 -10.00 -1.09
CA PHE A 261 -1.40 -10.48 -0.87
C PHE A 261 -1.40 -11.55 0.20
N VAL A 262 -0.66 -12.62 0.00
CA VAL A 262 -0.66 -13.80 0.88
C VAL A 262 0.70 -13.92 1.54
N PHE A 263 0.71 -13.83 2.88
CA PHE A 263 1.90 -14.00 3.69
C PHE A 263 1.71 -15.22 4.60
N VAL A 264 2.63 -16.17 4.55
CA VAL A 264 2.60 -17.34 5.41
C VAL A 264 3.87 -17.40 6.22
N THR A 265 3.71 -17.29 7.55
CA THR A 265 4.80 -17.39 8.53
C THR A 265 5.05 -18.85 8.88
N ASP A 266 6.29 -19.26 8.80
CA ASP A 266 6.80 -20.58 9.15
C ASP A 266 7.22 -20.62 10.63
N PRO A 267 6.95 -21.70 11.39
CA PRO A 267 7.44 -21.84 12.75
C PRO A 267 8.98 -21.89 12.84
N ASN A 268 9.66 -22.18 11.75
CA ASN A 268 11.12 -22.10 11.62
C ASN A 268 11.60 -20.75 11.08
N SER A 269 10.78 -19.69 11.22
CA SER A 269 11.25 -18.35 10.95
C SER A 269 12.52 -18.06 11.77
N PHE A 270 13.43 -17.34 11.16
CA PHE A 270 14.72 -16.97 11.74
C PHE A 270 14.96 -15.48 11.56
N LYS A 271 16.01 -14.97 12.17
CA LYS A 271 16.38 -13.57 12.10
C LYS A 271 17.49 -13.35 11.11
N VAL A 272 17.38 -12.26 10.37
CA VAL A 272 18.40 -11.70 9.50
C VAL A 272 18.55 -10.21 9.76
N ASN A 273 19.71 -9.64 9.47
CA ASN A 273 19.86 -8.19 9.41
C ASN A 273 19.56 -7.73 7.97
N TYR A 274 18.68 -6.75 7.85
CA TYR A 274 18.19 -6.34 6.56
C TYR A 274 17.94 -4.83 6.50
N GLY A 275 18.18 -4.23 5.34
CA GLY A 275 17.90 -2.81 5.19
C GLY A 275 18.17 -2.27 3.80
N ILE A 276 18.09 -0.95 3.72
CA ILE A 276 18.32 -0.16 2.51
C ILE A 276 19.22 1.01 2.87
N ASP A 277 20.28 1.20 2.12
CA ASP A 277 21.16 2.36 2.22
C ASP A 277 20.94 3.31 1.03
N PHE A 278 20.70 4.57 1.36
CA PHE A 278 20.49 5.64 0.39
C PHE A 278 21.64 6.65 0.37
N THR A 279 22.78 6.34 0.96
CA THR A 279 23.90 7.29 1.09
C THR A 279 24.37 7.76 -0.28
N GLU A 280 24.63 6.84 -1.21
CA GLU A 280 25.07 7.17 -2.57
C GLU A 280 23.98 7.91 -3.35
N ALA A 281 22.74 7.42 -3.26
CA ALA A 281 21.60 8.08 -3.90
C ALA A 281 21.49 9.55 -3.46
N LYS A 282 21.64 9.84 -2.16
CA LYS A 282 21.58 11.20 -1.60
C LYS A 282 22.76 12.05 -1.99
N ALA A 283 23.93 11.47 -2.19
CA ALA A 283 25.13 12.17 -2.63
C ALA A 283 25.13 12.48 -4.14
N SER A 284 24.25 11.82 -4.90
CA SER A 284 24.16 12.00 -6.34
C SER A 284 23.69 13.40 -6.72
N THR A 285 24.28 13.97 -7.76
CA THR A 285 23.84 15.26 -8.35
C THR A 285 22.46 15.19 -8.98
N TYR A 286 21.95 14.01 -9.26
CA TYR A 286 20.59 13.75 -9.75
C TYR A 286 19.55 13.69 -8.62
N CYS A 287 19.99 13.60 -7.35
CA CYS A 287 19.10 13.57 -6.19
C CYS A 287 18.60 14.98 -5.84
N THR A 288 17.73 15.51 -6.67
CA THR A 288 17.19 16.86 -6.52
C THR A 288 15.67 16.87 -6.69
N GLY A 289 14.99 17.83 -6.09
CA GLY A 289 13.57 18.07 -6.29
C GLY A 289 12.72 16.84 -5.93
N THR A 290 12.04 16.30 -6.93
CA THR A 290 11.12 15.18 -6.77
C THR A 290 11.82 13.86 -6.41
N VAL A 291 13.01 13.63 -6.99
CA VAL A 291 13.84 12.45 -6.72
C VAL A 291 14.31 12.45 -5.27
N GLU A 292 14.85 13.59 -4.82
CA GLU A 292 15.33 13.75 -3.44
C GLU A 292 14.24 13.44 -2.41
N THR A 293 13.04 13.87 -2.66
CA THR A 293 11.96 13.65 -1.71
C THR A 293 11.43 12.21 -1.77
N ALA A 294 11.40 11.59 -2.94
CA ALA A 294 11.07 10.17 -3.05
C ALA A 294 12.10 9.32 -2.28
N VAL A 295 13.40 9.62 -2.42
CA VAL A 295 14.49 8.99 -1.67
C VAL A 295 14.31 9.20 -0.15
N ASN A 296 14.05 10.44 0.27
CA ASN A 296 13.86 10.74 1.69
C ASN A 296 12.64 10.03 2.28
N THR A 297 11.57 9.93 1.50
CA THR A 297 10.36 9.18 1.89
C THR A 297 10.64 7.69 2.02
N LEU A 298 11.28 7.08 1.02
CA LEU A 298 11.67 5.67 1.07
C LEU A 298 12.60 5.39 2.26
N ASN A 299 13.61 6.24 2.47
CA ASN A 299 14.54 6.09 3.59
C ASN A 299 13.82 6.18 4.95
N SER A 300 12.90 7.12 5.11
CA SER A 300 12.11 7.24 6.35
C SER A 300 11.27 5.99 6.60
N ARG A 301 10.60 5.47 5.59
CA ARG A 301 9.78 4.25 5.70
C ARG A 301 10.62 2.99 5.86
N ALA A 302 11.77 2.93 5.22
CA ALA A 302 12.70 1.84 5.42
C ALA A 302 13.23 1.80 6.86
N LYS A 303 13.55 2.96 7.47
CA LYS A 303 13.89 3.03 8.91
C LYS A 303 12.76 2.57 9.82
N GLU A 304 11.52 2.92 9.48
CA GLU A 304 10.35 2.48 10.22
C GLU A 304 10.15 0.96 10.12
N TYR A 305 10.38 0.37 8.95
CA TYR A 305 10.15 -1.05 8.68
C TYR A 305 11.29 -1.95 9.16
N PHE A 306 12.52 -1.60 8.81
CA PHE A 306 13.70 -2.41 9.12
C PHE A 306 14.37 -2.03 10.46
N GLY A 307 14.08 -0.85 10.98
CA GLY A 307 14.80 -0.25 12.08
C GLY A 307 15.88 0.73 11.61
N GLU A 308 16.58 1.31 12.56
CA GLU A 308 17.66 2.26 12.31
C GLU A 308 18.95 1.85 13.03
N THR A 309 20.03 1.77 12.29
CA THR A 309 21.36 1.50 12.82
C THR A 309 22.33 2.52 12.21
N ASN A 310 23.01 3.29 13.04
CA ASN A 310 23.98 4.33 12.63
C ASN A 310 23.46 5.31 11.56
N GLY A 311 22.17 5.67 11.64
CA GLY A 311 21.56 6.56 10.67
C GLY A 311 21.03 5.89 9.39
N HIS A 312 21.31 4.61 9.19
CA HIS A 312 20.85 3.82 8.04
C HIS A 312 19.55 3.07 8.36
N ALA A 313 18.73 2.87 7.34
CA ALA A 313 17.54 2.03 7.44
C ALA A 313 17.92 0.55 7.44
N TYR A 314 18.33 0.03 8.59
CA TYR A 314 18.91 -1.29 8.73
C TYR A 314 18.70 -1.85 10.14
N GLY A 315 18.27 -3.09 10.25
CA GLY A 315 18.04 -3.73 11.52
C GLY A 315 17.70 -5.22 11.41
N GLU A 316 17.40 -5.82 12.55
CA GLU A 316 17.05 -7.23 12.63
C GLU A 316 15.57 -7.45 12.34
N ILE A 317 15.26 -8.29 11.37
CA ILE A 317 13.91 -8.69 11.01
C ILE A 317 13.72 -10.21 11.06
N VAL A 318 12.47 -10.64 11.19
CA VAL A 318 12.10 -12.05 11.12
C VAL A 318 11.71 -12.42 9.70
N VAL A 319 12.32 -13.46 9.16
CA VAL A 319 12.05 -14.00 7.83
C VAL A 319 11.65 -15.47 7.90
N ASN A 320 10.93 -15.93 6.90
CA ASN A 320 10.53 -17.33 6.82
C ASN A 320 11.58 -18.15 6.08
N SER A 321 11.64 -19.44 6.40
CA SER A 321 12.44 -20.38 5.64
C SER A 321 12.05 -20.37 4.15
N GLY A 322 13.04 -20.29 3.28
CA GLY A 322 12.86 -20.25 1.83
C GLY A 322 12.51 -18.89 1.25
N GLU A 323 12.37 -17.85 2.06
CA GLU A 323 12.25 -16.48 1.53
C GLU A 323 13.57 -15.98 0.96
N THR A 324 13.46 -15.20 -0.10
CA THR A 324 14.60 -14.61 -0.80
C THR A 324 14.82 -13.15 -0.37
N ALA A 325 15.98 -12.61 -0.70
CA ALA A 325 16.24 -11.18 -0.49
C ALA A 325 15.20 -10.30 -1.20
N MET A 326 14.70 -10.70 -2.36
CA MET A 326 13.65 -9.99 -3.08
C MET A 326 12.30 -10.02 -2.35
N ASP A 327 11.94 -11.13 -1.72
CA ASP A 327 10.64 -11.27 -1.05
C ASP A 327 10.47 -10.27 0.08
N ILE A 328 11.55 -9.94 0.78
CA ILE A 328 11.54 -8.95 1.86
C ILE A 328 11.31 -7.54 1.32
N MET A 329 11.96 -7.18 0.20
CA MET A 329 11.72 -5.89 -0.46
C MET A 329 10.27 -5.77 -0.95
N ARG A 330 9.69 -6.86 -1.44
CA ARG A 330 8.28 -6.89 -1.84
C ARG A 330 7.34 -6.73 -0.66
N LYS A 331 7.63 -7.36 0.48
CA LYS A 331 6.86 -7.17 1.72
C LYS A 331 6.90 -5.70 2.15
N PHE A 332 8.08 -5.10 2.14
CA PHE A 332 8.24 -3.66 2.41
C PHE A 332 7.41 -2.81 1.44
N ALA A 333 7.49 -3.09 0.15
CA ALA A 333 6.70 -2.37 -0.84
C ALA A 333 5.18 -2.51 -0.60
N VAL A 334 4.71 -3.71 -0.30
CA VAL A 334 3.29 -3.98 -0.02
C VAL A 334 2.83 -3.27 1.25
N GLU A 335 3.63 -3.27 2.31
CA GLU A 335 3.30 -2.65 3.60
C GLU A 335 3.00 -1.15 3.44
N TYR A 336 3.79 -0.46 2.60
CA TYR A 336 3.62 0.97 2.37
C TYR A 336 2.86 1.31 1.08
N GLY A 337 2.37 0.30 0.36
CA GLY A 337 1.64 0.49 -0.89
C GLY A 337 2.49 1.02 -2.03
N TYR A 338 3.78 0.72 -2.01
CA TYR A 338 4.70 1.13 -3.07
C TYR A 338 4.61 0.21 -4.29
N SER A 339 4.73 0.80 -5.46
CA SER A 339 4.97 0.03 -6.69
C SER A 339 6.36 -0.60 -6.62
N SER A 340 6.45 -1.86 -7.01
CA SER A 340 7.73 -2.55 -7.22
C SER A 340 7.67 -3.29 -8.55
N GLU A 341 8.64 -3.03 -9.41
CA GLU A 341 8.76 -3.72 -10.70
C GLU A 341 9.93 -4.68 -10.66
N VAL A 342 9.62 -5.92 -10.94
CA VAL A 342 10.60 -6.95 -11.26
C VAL A 342 10.24 -7.42 -12.67
N PRO A 343 11.07 -7.14 -13.69
CA PRO A 343 10.77 -7.53 -15.05
C PRO A 343 10.56 -9.03 -15.17
N GLU A 344 9.72 -9.44 -16.12
CA GLU A 344 9.42 -10.86 -16.33
C GLU A 344 10.69 -11.66 -16.62
N GLY A 345 10.88 -12.77 -15.91
CA GLY A 345 12.07 -13.60 -16.00
C GLY A 345 13.33 -13.04 -15.35
N CYS A 346 13.26 -11.85 -14.74
CA CYS A 346 14.40 -11.23 -14.06
C CYS A 346 14.44 -11.56 -12.57
N THR A 347 15.62 -11.49 -12.00
CA THR A 347 15.90 -11.74 -10.57
C THR A 347 16.33 -10.49 -9.82
N TYR A 348 16.17 -9.32 -10.44
CA TYR A 348 16.51 -8.02 -9.88
C TYR A 348 15.28 -7.10 -9.85
N MET A 349 15.36 -6.05 -9.03
CA MET A 349 14.33 -5.02 -8.93
C MET A 349 14.68 -3.87 -9.88
N ALA A 350 13.80 -3.57 -10.84
CA ALA A 350 13.99 -2.45 -11.74
C ALA A 350 13.56 -1.13 -11.09
N THR A 351 12.41 -1.12 -10.40
CA THR A 351 11.93 0.07 -9.71
C THR A 351 11.32 -0.26 -8.35
N LEU A 352 11.44 0.67 -7.42
CA LEU A 352 10.72 0.70 -6.16
C LEU A 352 10.20 2.12 -5.92
N ASN A 353 8.88 2.28 -5.87
CA ASN A 353 8.22 3.57 -5.65
C ASN A 353 8.69 4.68 -6.62
N GLY A 354 8.88 4.33 -7.89
CA GLY A 354 9.34 5.26 -8.93
C GLY A 354 10.83 5.59 -8.92
N ILE A 355 11.59 5.06 -7.94
CA ILE A 355 13.05 5.11 -7.96
C ILE A 355 13.55 3.83 -8.60
N GLY A 356 14.24 3.93 -9.70
CA GLY A 356 14.64 2.78 -10.49
C GLY A 356 15.93 2.94 -11.23
N GLU A 357 16.15 2.04 -12.18
CA GLU A 357 17.30 2.11 -13.08
C GLU A 357 17.43 3.48 -13.71
N PHE A 358 18.65 3.94 -13.83
CA PHE A 358 19.02 5.23 -14.43
C PHE A 358 18.54 6.49 -13.69
N THR A 359 17.88 6.37 -12.52
CA THR A 359 17.40 7.52 -11.75
C THR A 359 18.56 8.43 -11.30
N PHE A 360 19.73 7.87 -11.00
CA PHE A 360 20.93 8.59 -10.53
C PHE A 360 22.08 8.59 -11.53
N GLY A 361 21.79 8.33 -12.80
CA GLY A 361 22.76 8.28 -13.90
C GLY A 361 22.80 6.92 -14.60
N ASP A 362 23.55 6.85 -15.70
CA ASP A 362 23.52 5.73 -16.66
C ASP A 362 23.89 4.35 -16.09
N MET A 363 24.48 4.30 -14.91
CA MET A 363 24.90 3.04 -14.28
C MET A 363 24.15 2.78 -12.96
N SER A 364 23.16 3.60 -12.61
CA SER A 364 22.41 3.39 -11.37
C SER A 364 21.35 2.31 -11.52
N GLY A 365 21.13 1.55 -10.46
CA GLY A 365 20.12 0.51 -10.38
C GLY A 365 20.09 -0.11 -8.99
N TRP A 366 19.01 -0.77 -8.66
CA TRP A 366 18.87 -1.46 -7.37
C TRP A 366 19.82 -2.65 -7.29
N MET A 367 20.75 -2.57 -6.36
CA MET A 367 21.73 -3.60 -6.03
C MET A 367 21.58 -4.04 -4.58
N TYR A 368 22.14 -5.20 -4.23
CA TYR A 368 22.19 -5.64 -2.84
C TYR A 368 23.53 -6.30 -2.53
N THR A 369 23.92 -6.24 -1.25
CA THR A 369 25.10 -6.90 -0.72
C THR A 369 24.74 -7.79 0.44
N THR A 370 25.56 -8.83 0.66
CA THR A 370 25.42 -9.73 1.81
C THR A 370 26.43 -9.45 2.90
N ARG A 371 27.27 -8.43 2.76
CA ARG A 371 28.32 -8.05 3.73
C ARG A 371 28.44 -6.54 3.80
N PRO A 372 27.39 -5.85 4.28
CA PRO A 372 27.49 -4.42 4.47
C PRO A 372 28.45 -4.12 5.62
N GLU A 373 29.38 -3.22 5.38
CA GLU A 373 30.24 -2.65 6.40
C GLU A 373 30.14 -1.13 6.34
N TRP A 374 29.89 -0.51 7.47
CA TRP A 374 29.80 0.93 7.57
C TRP A 374 31.09 1.50 8.17
N ASN A 375 31.56 2.61 7.64
CA ASN A 375 32.65 3.37 8.21
C ASN A 375 32.29 3.86 9.63
N ALA A 376 33.28 4.32 10.38
CA ALA A 376 33.08 4.81 11.74
C ALA A 376 32.13 6.03 11.81
N ASP A 377 31.97 6.76 10.73
CA ASP A 377 31.03 7.87 10.57
C ASP A 377 29.61 7.42 10.14
N GLY A 378 29.39 6.11 10.01
CA GLY A 378 28.11 5.54 9.61
C GLY A 378 27.90 5.43 8.09
N THR A 379 28.90 5.83 7.28
CA THR A 379 28.82 5.64 5.83
C THR A 379 29.23 4.22 5.43
N ALA A 380 28.65 3.70 4.36
CA ALA A 380 29.04 2.42 3.79
C ALA A 380 30.19 2.60 2.79
N ASP A 381 31.13 1.67 2.81
CA ASP A 381 32.19 1.60 1.80
C ASP A 381 31.82 0.55 0.74
N TYR A 382 31.12 0.98 -0.29
CA TYR A 382 30.65 0.08 -1.36
C TYR A 382 31.77 -0.54 -2.18
N LEU A 383 32.90 0.16 -2.34
CA LEU A 383 33.95 -0.24 -3.27
C LEU A 383 34.86 -1.31 -2.68
N ASN A 384 35.13 -1.26 -1.38
CA ASN A 384 36.19 -2.06 -0.76
C ASN A 384 35.66 -3.13 0.21
N LYS A 385 34.45 -2.98 0.76
CA LYS A 385 33.97 -3.80 1.88
C LYS A 385 32.67 -4.52 1.61
N TRP A 386 31.93 -4.14 0.59
CA TRP A 386 30.66 -4.77 0.25
C TRP A 386 30.86 -5.90 -0.75
N PHE A 387 30.20 -6.99 -0.48
CA PHE A 387 30.18 -8.15 -1.34
C PHE A 387 28.85 -8.24 -2.07
N THR A 388 28.85 -8.06 -3.38
CA THR A 388 27.70 -8.26 -4.24
C THR A 388 27.62 -9.73 -4.63
N PRO A 389 26.54 -10.45 -4.29
CA PRO A 389 26.40 -11.84 -4.65
C PRO A 389 26.35 -12.05 -6.18
N PRO A 390 26.83 -13.19 -6.69
CA PRO A 390 26.78 -13.50 -8.13
C PRO A 390 25.38 -13.93 -8.60
N VAL A 391 24.37 -13.84 -7.73
CA VAL A 391 22.97 -14.22 -8.04
C VAL A 391 22.04 -13.04 -7.79
N GLY A 392 21.00 -12.95 -8.59
CA GLY A 392 19.97 -11.91 -8.37
C GLY A 392 19.18 -12.17 -7.10
N ALA A 393 18.62 -11.10 -6.54
CA ALA A 393 17.95 -11.12 -5.23
C ALA A 393 16.77 -12.09 -5.13
N ALA A 394 16.07 -12.36 -6.23
CA ALA A 394 15.00 -13.34 -6.27
C ALA A 394 15.50 -14.80 -6.25
N SER A 395 16.80 -15.02 -6.42
CA SER A 395 17.45 -16.33 -6.34
C SER A 395 18.29 -16.51 -5.08
N TYR A 396 18.47 -15.45 -4.27
CA TYR A 396 19.21 -15.50 -3.01
C TYR A 396 18.28 -15.89 -1.88
N THR A 397 18.24 -17.18 -1.55
CA THR A 397 17.46 -17.66 -0.40
C THR A 397 18.16 -17.29 0.90
N LEU A 398 17.41 -16.64 1.80
CA LEU A 398 17.91 -16.18 3.10
C LEU A 398 18.13 -17.35 4.05
N THR A 399 19.17 -17.22 4.88
CA THR A 399 19.54 -18.12 5.94
C THR A 399 19.70 -17.37 7.28
N ALA A 400 19.62 -18.09 8.38
CA ALA A 400 19.74 -17.50 9.72
C ALA A 400 21.08 -16.78 9.88
N GLY A 401 21.02 -15.52 10.30
CA GLY A 401 22.19 -14.68 10.50
C GLY A 401 22.71 -13.97 9.26
N ASP A 402 22.05 -14.12 8.11
CA ASP A 402 22.38 -13.34 6.91
C ASP A 402 22.30 -11.85 7.19
N THR A 403 23.11 -11.11 6.45
CA THR A 403 23.11 -9.66 6.45
C THR A 403 22.88 -9.17 5.02
N ILE A 404 21.80 -8.46 4.81
CA ILE A 404 21.41 -7.97 3.49
C ILE A 404 21.23 -6.45 3.56
N CYS A 405 21.90 -5.75 2.66
CA CYS A 405 21.64 -4.33 2.48
C CYS A 405 21.47 -4.00 1.00
N TRP A 406 20.34 -3.39 0.68
CA TRP A 406 20.07 -2.85 -0.65
C TRP A 406 20.61 -1.44 -0.76
N PHE A 407 20.94 -1.04 -1.98
CA PHE A 407 21.38 0.31 -2.31
C PHE A 407 21.07 0.64 -3.77
N ILE A 408 21.11 1.91 -4.11
CA ILE A 408 20.88 2.41 -5.47
C ILE A 408 21.76 3.64 -5.76
#